data_91e806399aee1bad53c3b4d2d8c16a4f
#
_entry.id   91e806399aee1bad53c3b4d2d8c16a4f
#
_cell.length_a   1.000
_cell.length_b   1.000
_cell.length_c   1.000
_cell.angle_alpha   90.00
_cell.angle_beta   90.00
_cell.angle_gamma   90.00
#
_symmetry.space_group_name_H-M   'P 1'
#
loop_
_entity.id
_entity.type
_entity.pdbx_description
1 polymer ?
#
loop_
_entity_poly.entity_id
_entity_poly.type
_entity_poly.pdbx_seq_one_letter_code
_entity_poly.pdbx_strand_id
1 'polypeptide(L)'
;MGKSILRKCFPGAFFVAVGVGFVGCGDGDPPPTVVSTTPANAATGVLNTAEVSATFDQAMDMTTLKSANFSVNCPTGAEPFGSVVYDAAMRKATFVRITESPTNLPQSEVAEPMPANVTCTATISTSVKAANGVALAKDFVWTFSTVTDTAFLDEGKQIFRFDTFGDETTWTDTLHLNDVITAAVDPTTALSVGLKVDAEALPPAVVAGIQDGSISLTSPDTTLALIGLDAVVGIKGTVESVNGKSTLTRVGITCALCHSTVDNSFAPGIGKRLDGWPNRDLNPGAIIALSPALDAGQKSVYNSWGPGLYDPRFNTDGQNGPQVISPAYGLQGTHKIIATGDGDDLAYWNRYVGVTQMGGHGNFTDDRIGTKGVNITNGTDDLVTAKLPALQAYQLSIAAPPAPAGSFDVAAATRGKALFEGKAGCASCHSGPEFTDANERLHDPSEVPSEPEAAGVPSYASRTATKQYRTAPLKGVWQHPPYFHNGSAATLVDVVNMYNAKQSLGLTSAEVADVAQYVKSL
;
A
#
# COMPACT_ATOMS: atom_id res chain seq x y z
N MET A 1 -25.95 -57.69 18.60
CA MET A 1 -27.28 -57.93 19.20
C MET A 1 -27.93 -56.55 19.37
N GLY A 2 -28.92 -56.31 18.51
CA GLY A 2 -29.63 -55.03 18.48
C GLY A 2 -30.69 -54.90 19.56
N LYS A 3 -31.05 -53.66 19.88
CA LYS A 3 -32.37 -53.36 20.44
C LYS A 3 -32.89 -52.08 19.81
N SER A 4 -33.78 -52.29 18.85
CA SER A 4 -34.74 -51.31 18.35
C SER A 4 -35.72 -50.97 19.46
N ILE A 5 -35.94 -49.66 19.75
CA ILE A 5 -37.02 -49.21 20.63
C ILE A 5 -38.08 -48.59 19.73
N LEU A 6 -39.10 -49.41 19.43
CA LEU A 6 -40.38 -48.93 18.89
C LEU A 6 -41.15 -48.16 19.98
N ARG A 7 -41.42 -46.87 19.80
CA ARG A 7 -42.43 -46.16 20.58
C ARG A 7 -43.79 -46.31 19.89
N LYS A 8 -44.68 -47.00 20.57
CA LYS A 8 -46.08 -47.23 20.21
C LYS A 8 -46.87 -45.94 20.43
N CYS A 9 -47.60 -45.50 19.40
CA CYS A 9 -48.70 -44.53 19.54
C CYS A 9 -49.96 -45.30 19.98
N PHE A 10 -50.64 -44.81 21.03
CA PHE A 10 -51.98 -45.30 21.49
C PHE A 10 -53.10 -44.56 20.75
N PRO A 11 -54.17 -45.22 20.32
CA PRO A 11 -55.35 -44.56 19.73
C PRO A 11 -56.40 -44.27 20.81
N GLY A 12 -56.77 -42.97 20.95
CA GLY A 12 -57.97 -42.59 21.66
C GLY A 12 -59.02 -42.13 20.64
N ALA A 13 -60.10 -42.86 20.56
CA ALA A 13 -61.21 -42.61 19.68
C ALA A 13 -62.14 -41.52 20.25
N PHE A 14 -62.48 -40.47 19.44
CA PHE A 14 -63.78 -39.82 19.44
C PHE A 14 -64.09 -39.23 18.07
N PHE A 15 -65.21 -39.60 17.51
CA PHE A 15 -65.75 -39.18 16.20
C PHE A 15 -66.22 -37.75 16.19
N VAL A 16 -65.75 -36.93 15.23
CA VAL A 16 -66.58 -36.04 14.42
C VAL A 16 -65.84 -35.79 13.10
N ALA A 17 -66.49 -36.04 11.99
CA ALA A 17 -66.01 -35.86 10.65
C ALA A 17 -65.93 -34.42 10.25
N VAL A 18 -64.78 -33.97 9.72
CA VAL A 18 -64.67 -32.99 8.61
C VAL A 18 -63.20 -33.00 8.12
N GLY A 19 -63.00 -33.24 6.85
CA GLY A 19 -61.84 -32.79 6.02
C GLY A 19 -60.46 -33.38 6.36
N VAL A 20 -60.08 -34.49 5.75
CA VAL A 20 -58.74 -35.05 5.79
C VAL A 20 -57.82 -34.23 4.90
N GLY A 21 -57.07 -33.29 5.50
CA GLY A 21 -55.83 -32.84 4.94
C GLY A 21 -54.72 -33.75 5.47
N PHE A 22 -54.09 -34.55 4.62
CA PHE A 22 -52.89 -35.29 4.98
C PHE A 22 -51.78 -34.25 5.26
N VAL A 23 -51.48 -33.98 6.52
CA VAL A 23 -50.20 -33.42 6.95
C VAL A 23 -49.21 -34.59 6.94
N GLY A 24 -48.44 -34.67 5.88
CA GLY A 24 -47.29 -35.57 5.82
C GLY A 24 -46.30 -35.11 6.88
N CYS A 25 -46.01 -35.96 7.88
CA CYS A 25 -44.81 -35.84 8.73
C CYS A 25 -43.61 -36.03 7.81
N GLY A 26 -43.03 -34.94 7.35
CA GLY A 26 -41.68 -34.93 6.75
C GLY A 26 -40.68 -34.89 7.90
N ASP A 27 -40.05 -36.00 8.18
CA ASP A 27 -38.91 -36.13 9.11
C ASP A 27 -37.65 -35.48 8.46
N GLY A 28 -37.70 -34.20 8.18
CA GLY A 28 -36.52 -33.43 7.74
C GLY A 28 -36.11 -32.47 8.86
N ASP A 29 -34.83 -32.42 9.18
CA ASP A 29 -34.30 -31.42 10.08
C ASP A 29 -34.63 -30.02 9.54
N PRO A 30 -34.96 -29.04 10.41
CA PRO A 30 -35.31 -27.70 9.97
C PRO A 30 -34.11 -27.03 9.29
N PRO A 31 -34.33 -26.21 8.25
CA PRO A 31 -33.26 -25.42 7.63
C PRO A 31 -32.56 -24.53 8.65
N PRO A 32 -31.24 -24.34 8.55
CA PRO A 32 -30.52 -23.42 9.41
C PRO A 32 -31.04 -21.98 9.20
N THR A 33 -30.99 -21.19 10.27
CA THR A 33 -31.34 -19.77 10.24
C THR A 33 -30.22 -18.89 10.79
N VAL A 34 -30.11 -17.68 10.26
CA VAL A 34 -29.24 -16.64 10.82
C VAL A 34 -29.97 -15.99 11.99
N VAL A 35 -29.42 -16.07 13.19
CA VAL A 35 -30.01 -15.53 14.41
C VAL A 35 -29.54 -14.11 14.74
N SER A 36 -28.33 -13.75 14.29
CA SER A 36 -27.79 -12.40 14.44
C SER A 36 -26.72 -12.10 13.41
N THR A 37 -26.52 -10.81 13.12
CA THR A 37 -25.44 -10.32 12.27
C THR A 37 -24.69 -9.18 12.95
N THR A 38 -23.43 -9.08 12.63
CA THR A 38 -22.59 -7.91 12.90
C THR A 38 -22.04 -7.44 11.55
N PRO A 39 -22.24 -6.18 11.13
CA PRO A 39 -23.18 -5.21 11.72
C PRO A 39 -24.64 -5.67 11.62
N ALA A 40 -25.53 -5.07 12.43
CA ALA A 40 -26.95 -5.32 12.31
C ALA A 40 -27.50 -4.83 10.96
N ASN A 41 -28.61 -5.40 10.49
CA ASN A 41 -29.23 -4.93 9.24
C ASN A 41 -29.63 -3.45 9.35
N ALA A 42 -29.36 -2.69 8.30
CA ALA A 42 -29.57 -1.25 8.18
C ALA A 42 -28.75 -0.40 9.19
N ALA A 43 -27.71 -0.96 9.81
CA ALA A 43 -26.81 -0.19 10.68
C ALA A 43 -26.13 0.94 9.89
N THR A 44 -26.00 2.11 10.53
CA THR A 44 -25.29 3.27 10.00
C THR A 44 -24.13 3.66 10.92
N GLY A 45 -23.12 4.37 10.40
CA GLY A 45 -21.97 4.76 11.20
C GLY A 45 -21.08 3.57 11.62
N VAL A 46 -21.13 2.49 10.88
CA VAL A 46 -20.29 1.32 11.11
C VAL A 46 -18.85 1.67 10.74
N LEU A 47 -17.89 1.46 11.64
CA LEU A 47 -16.48 1.65 11.31
C LEU A 47 -16.09 0.73 10.15
N ASN A 48 -15.34 1.22 9.20
CA ASN A 48 -14.92 0.42 8.05
C ASN A 48 -13.95 -0.72 8.40
N THR A 49 -13.45 -0.74 9.64
CA THR A 49 -12.67 -1.84 10.24
C THR A 49 -13.53 -2.85 10.98
N ALA A 50 -14.84 -2.61 11.11
CA ALA A 50 -15.72 -3.48 11.87
C ALA A 50 -15.82 -4.88 11.26
N GLU A 51 -15.94 -5.87 12.13
CA GLU A 51 -16.18 -7.26 11.72
C GLU A 51 -17.53 -7.40 10.98
N VAL A 52 -17.54 -8.21 9.92
CA VAL A 52 -18.80 -8.61 9.25
C VAL A 52 -19.02 -10.10 9.48
N SER A 53 -20.04 -10.44 10.26
CA SER A 53 -20.28 -11.82 10.66
C SER A 53 -21.77 -12.16 10.79
N ALA A 54 -22.07 -13.46 10.78
CA ALA A 54 -23.38 -14.01 11.01
C ALA A 54 -23.30 -15.20 11.97
N THR A 55 -24.22 -15.27 12.94
CA THR A 55 -24.36 -16.39 13.87
C THR A 55 -25.59 -17.23 13.49
N PHE A 56 -25.44 -18.53 13.52
CA PHE A 56 -26.49 -19.50 13.14
C PHE A 56 -27.09 -20.19 14.35
N ASP A 57 -28.34 -20.64 14.22
CA ASP A 57 -29.07 -21.40 15.24
C ASP A 57 -28.51 -22.81 15.44
N GLN A 58 -27.80 -23.35 14.45
CA GLN A 58 -27.22 -24.70 14.50
C GLN A 58 -25.80 -24.73 13.90
N ALA A 59 -25.10 -25.85 14.08
CA ALA A 59 -23.76 -26.04 13.52
C ALA A 59 -23.80 -26.10 11.99
N MET A 60 -22.85 -25.41 11.35
CA MET A 60 -22.76 -25.31 9.89
C MET A 60 -21.66 -26.21 9.33
N ASP A 61 -21.82 -26.65 8.09
CA ASP A 61 -20.79 -27.30 7.29
C ASP A 61 -19.80 -26.23 6.79
N MET A 62 -18.63 -26.18 7.45
CA MET A 62 -17.58 -25.21 7.12
C MET A 62 -17.09 -25.30 5.67
N THR A 63 -17.24 -26.42 5.00
CA THR A 63 -16.83 -26.59 3.60
C THR A 63 -17.73 -25.81 2.64
N THR A 64 -18.93 -25.42 3.08
CA THR A 64 -19.88 -24.59 2.33
C THR A 64 -19.77 -23.10 2.65
N LEU A 65 -19.07 -22.72 3.73
CA LEU A 65 -18.83 -21.35 4.15
C LEU A 65 -17.58 -20.81 3.42
N LYS A 66 -17.79 -20.35 2.20
CA LYS A 66 -16.76 -19.78 1.31
C LYS A 66 -17.19 -18.39 0.86
N SER A 67 -16.25 -17.56 0.40
CA SER A 67 -16.54 -16.22 -0.13
C SER A 67 -17.58 -16.20 -1.26
N ALA A 68 -17.63 -17.25 -2.07
CA ALA A 68 -18.68 -17.42 -3.08
C ALA A 68 -20.10 -17.61 -2.50
N ASN A 69 -20.24 -18.03 -1.24
CA ASN A 69 -21.50 -18.33 -0.59
C ASN A 69 -21.84 -17.40 0.58
N PHE A 70 -20.82 -16.77 1.15
CA PHE A 70 -20.94 -15.65 2.08
C PHE A 70 -20.07 -14.51 1.55
N SER A 71 -20.71 -13.48 1.01
CA SER A 71 -20.05 -12.37 0.34
C SER A 71 -20.43 -11.03 0.99
N VAL A 72 -19.51 -10.06 0.88
CA VAL A 72 -19.74 -8.68 1.32
C VAL A 72 -19.30 -7.74 0.19
N ASN A 73 -20.26 -7.06 -0.42
CA ASN A 73 -20.05 -6.16 -1.54
C ASN A 73 -20.06 -4.70 -1.03
N CYS A 74 -18.95 -4.02 -1.13
CA CYS A 74 -18.75 -2.63 -0.71
C CYS A 74 -18.04 -1.82 -1.82
N PRO A 75 -18.67 -0.85 -2.47
CA PRO A 75 -20.11 -0.51 -2.34
C PRO A 75 -21.01 -1.64 -2.87
N THR A 76 -22.31 -1.55 -2.60
CA THR A 76 -23.30 -2.49 -3.16
C THR A 76 -23.13 -2.62 -4.68
N GLY A 77 -23.01 -3.85 -5.15
CA GLY A 77 -22.77 -4.17 -6.58
C GLY A 77 -21.30 -4.34 -6.99
N ALA A 78 -20.34 -4.02 -6.11
CA ALA A 78 -18.95 -4.37 -6.36
C ALA A 78 -18.71 -5.88 -6.18
N GLU A 79 -17.71 -6.42 -6.88
CA GLU A 79 -17.32 -7.83 -6.66
C GLU A 79 -16.75 -8.02 -5.26
N PRO A 80 -17.21 -9.04 -4.50
CA PRO A 80 -16.69 -9.32 -3.19
C PRO A 80 -15.33 -10.04 -3.30
N PHE A 81 -14.34 -9.58 -2.54
CA PHE A 81 -13.09 -10.31 -2.41
C PHE A 81 -12.77 -10.56 -0.93
N GLY A 82 -12.62 -11.82 -0.55
CA GLY A 82 -12.38 -12.16 0.84
C GLY A 82 -12.41 -13.66 1.10
N SER A 83 -12.20 -14.02 2.36
CA SER A 83 -12.32 -15.38 2.88
C SER A 83 -13.38 -15.44 3.98
N VAL A 84 -13.79 -16.66 4.36
CA VAL A 84 -14.75 -16.87 5.45
C VAL A 84 -14.12 -17.78 6.51
N VAL A 85 -14.11 -17.30 7.75
CA VAL A 85 -13.66 -18.06 8.92
C VAL A 85 -14.90 -18.48 9.72
N TYR A 86 -14.97 -19.75 10.11
CA TYR A 86 -16.08 -20.29 10.91
C TYR A 86 -15.62 -20.76 12.28
N ASP A 87 -16.19 -20.16 13.31
CA ASP A 87 -16.07 -20.64 14.70
C ASP A 87 -17.22 -21.57 15.02
N ALA A 88 -16.92 -22.85 15.11
CA ALA A 88 -17.92 -23.90 15.38
C ALA A 88 -18.51 -23.83 16.81
N ALA A 89 -17.73 -23.33 17.80
CA ALA A 89 -18.20 -23.21 19.17
C ALA A 89 -19.25 -22.09 19.31
N MET A 90 -19.03 -20.98 18.62
CA MET A 90 -19.95 -19.85 18.59
C MET A 90 -20.97 -19.94 17.45
N ARG A 91 -20.85 -20.91 16.55
CA ARG A 91 -21.65 -21.05 15.31
C ARG A 91 -21.62 -19.78 14.47
N LYS A 92 -20.49 -19.12 14.45
CA LYS A 92 -20.31 -17.79 13.86
C LYS A 92 -19.42 -17.89 12.63
N ALA A 93 -19.92 -17.42 11.50
CA ALA A 93 -19.12 -17.19 10.31
C ALA A 93 -18.74 -15.71 10.20
N THR A 94 -17.46 -15.44 10.00
CA THR A 94 -16.90 -14.10 9.82
C THR A 94 -16.35 -13.98 8.41
N PHE A 95 -16.77 -12.95 7.66
CA PHE A 95 -16.18 -12.59 6.39
C PHE A 95 -14.97 -11.70 6.65
N VAL A 96 -13.82 -12.11 6.16
CA VAL A 96 -12.57 -11.34 6.21
C VAL A 96 -12.30 -10.82 4.80
N ARG A 97 -12.39 -9.51 4.61
CA ARG A 97 -11.94 -8.89 3.39
C ARG A 97 -10.41 -9.00 3.34
N ILE A 98 -9.89 -9.51 2.24
CA ILE A 98 -8.45 -9.66 2.02
C ILE A 98 -8.07 -8.92 0.76
N THR A 99 -6.79 -8.59 0.64
CA THR A 99 -6.21 -8.10 -0.60
C THR A 99 -6.33 -9.18 -1.67
N GLU A 100 -6.59 -8.77 -2.89
CA GLU A 100 -6.59 -9.70 -4.02
C GLU A 100 -5.17 -10.22 -4.23
N SER A 101 -4.97 -11.53 -3.98
CA SER A 101 -3.73 -12.20 -4.31
C SER A 101 -3.92 -13.09 -5.54
N PRO A 102 -3.51 -12.65 -6.72
CA PRO A 102 -3.57 -13.48 -7.92
C PRO A 102 -2.58 -14.66 -7.87
N THR A 103 -1.73 -14.75 -6.84
CA THR A 103 -0.57 -15.62 -6.81
C THR A 103 -0.63 -16.75 -5.79
N ASN A 104 -1.66 -16.80 -4.94
CA ASN A 104 -1.79 -17.76 -3.85
C ASN A 104 -0.56 -17.80 -2.90
N LEU A 105 0.18 -16.71 -2.77
CA LEU A 105 1.27 -16.61 -1.82
C LEU A 105 0.71 -16.32 -0.42
N PRO A 106 1.04 -17.13 0.60
CA PRO A 106 0.49 -16.98 1.96
C PRO A 106 0.73 -15.60 2.59
N GLN A 107 1.79 -14.92 2.15
CA GLN A 107 2.19 -13.61 2.66
C GLN A 107 1.55 -12.42 1.92
N SER A 108 0.78 -12.64 0.88
CA SER A 108 0.08 -11.58 0.14
C SER A 108 -1.35 -11.35 0.63
N GLU A 109 -1.90 -12.27 1.44
CA GLU A 109 -3.24 -12.12 2.01
C GLU A 109 -3.18 -11.28 3.29
N VAL A 110 -3.57 -10.03 3.20
CA VAL A 110 -3.66 -9.11 4.34
C VAL A 110 -5.10 -8.64 4.47
N ALA A 111 -5.62 -8.69 5.71
CA ALA A 111 -6.97 -8.18 5.97
C ALA A 111 -7.05 -6.69 5.64
N GLU A 112 -8.05 -6.32 4.84
CA GLU A 112 -8.30 -4.93 4.45
C GLU A 112 -9.54 -4.36 5.14
N PRO A 113 -9.52 -3.08 5.54
CA PRO A 113 -10.73 -2.36 5.87
C PRO A 113 -11.70 -2.31 4.68
N MET A 114 -13.00 -2.31 4.98
CA MET A 114 -14.00 -1.99 3.96
C MET A 114 -13.82 -0.55 3.47
N PRO A 115 -14.24 -0.20 2.23
CA PRO A 115 -14.33 1.20 1.83
C PRO A 115 -15.19 2.00 2.80
N ALA A 116 -14.76 3.22 3.13
CA ALA A 116 -15.50 4.10 4.02
C ALA A 116 -16.55 4.93 3.27
N ASN A 117 -17.59 5.36 4.00
CA ASN A 117 -18.66 6.24 3.50
C ASN A 117 -19.44 5.63 2.32
N VAL A 118 -19.62 4.31 2.32
CA VAL A 118 -20.40 3.57 1.33
C VAL A 118 -21.44 2.69 2.00
N THR A 119 -22.43 2.27 1.22
CA THR A 119 -23.37 1.22 1.64
C THR A 119 -22.83 -0.12 1.17
N CYS A 120 -22.76 -1.07 2.09
CA CYS A 120 -22.37 -2.46 1.84
C CYS A 120 -23.59 -3.36 1.85
N THR A 121 -23.53 -4.43 1.06
CA THR A 121 -24.50 -5.53 1.08
C THR A 121 -23.79 -6.82 1.40
N ALA A 122 -24.20 -7.49 2.47
CA ALA A 122 -23.73 -8.82 2.82
C ALA A 122 -24.79 -9.86 2.47
N THR A 123 -24.37 -11.00 1.92
CA THR A 123 -25.26 -12.07 1.44
C THR A 123 -24.73 -13.43 1.87
N ILE A 124 -25.59 -14.25 2.47
CA ILE A 124 -25.34 -15.68 2.69
C ILE A 124 -26.34 -16.43 1.79
N SER A 125 -25.82 -17.18 0.82
CA SER A 125 -26.64 -17.85 -0.18
C SER A 125 -27.20 -19.19 0.34
N THR A 126 -28.21 -19.71 -0.35
CA THR A 126 -28.77 -21.05 -0.11
C THR A 126 -27.78 -22.19 -0.36
N SER A 127 -26.59 -21.92 -0.87
CA SER A 127 -25.50 -22.90 -0.99
C SER A 127 -24.86 -23.25 0.36
N VAL A 128 -25.05 -22.41 1.39
CA VAL A 128 -24.57 -22.67 2.75
C VAL A 128 -25.48 -23.70 3.43
N LYS A 129 -24.86 -24.70 4.05
CA LYS A 129 -25.54 -25.85 4.66
C LYS A 129 -25.19 -26.01 6.14
N ALA A 130 -26.13 -26.53 6.89
CA ALA A 130 -25.87 -27.05 8.22
C ALA A 130 -25.03 -28.33 8.17
N ALA A 131 -24.42 -28.69 9.29
CA ALA A 131 -23.59 -29.92 9.42
C ALA A 131 -24.35 -31.21 9.08
N ASN A 132 -25.69 -31.22 9.17
CA ASN A 132 -26.57 -32.32 8.76
C ASN A 132 -26.88 -32.30 7.23
N GLY A 133 -26.33 -31.36 6.46
CA GLY A 133 -26.49 -31.24 5.01
C GLY A 133 -27.70 -30.43 4.54
N VAL A 134 -28.55 -29.95 5.45
CA VAL A 134 -29.71 -29.12 5.12
C VAL A 134 -29.28 -27.70 4.78
N ALA A 135 -29.72 -27.18 3.63
CA ALA A 135 -29.37 -25.84 3.14
C ALA A 135 -30.25 -24.75 3.80
N LEU A 136 -29.77 -23.48 3.77
CA LEU A 136 -30.61 -22.34 4.08
C LEU A 136 -31.86 -22.34 3.18
N ALA A 137 -33.02 -22.00 3.74
CA ALA A 137 -34.29 -22.00 2.99
C ALA A 137 -34.35 -20.89 1.90
N LYS A 138 -33.62 -19.80 2.11
CA LYS A 138 -33.48 -18.67 1.18
C LYS A 138 -32.19 -17.92 1.45
N ASP A 139 -31.74 -17.13 0.50
CA ASP A 139 -30.62 -16.23 0.72
C ASP A 139 -30.94 -15.26 1.87
N PHE A 140 -29.95 -15.04 2.73
CA PHE A 140 -30.03 -14.08 3.82
C PHE A 140 -29.21 -12.85 3.44
N VAL A 141 -29.87 -11.70 3.31
CA VAL A 141 -29.27 -10.46 2.84
C VAL A 141 -29.46 -9.37 3.88
N TRP A 142 -28.41 -8.62 4.19
CA TRP A 142 -28.50 -7.42 5.02
C TRP A 142 -27.58 -6.33 4.49
N THR A 143 -27.87 -5.09 4.85
CA THR A 143 -27.11 -3.90 4.44
C THR A 143 -26.65 -3.10 5.64
N PHE A 144 -25.56 -2.35 5.47
CA PHE A 144 -25.07 -1.39 6.45
C PHE A 144 -24.27 -0.30 5.76
N SER A 145 -24.09 0.87 6.43
CA SER A 145 -23.29 1.97 5.88
C SER A 145 -22.04 2.21 6.73
N THR A 146 -20.90 2.30 6.07
CA THR A 146 -19.60 2.47 6.71
C THR A 146 -19.23 3.93 6.92
N VAL A 147 -18.37 4.17 7.92
CA VAL A 147 -17.64 5.42 8.16
C VAL A 147 -16.15 5.11 8.35
N THR A 148 -15.30 6.13 8.19
CA THR A 148 -13.86 5.98 8.39
C THR A 148 -13.53 5.70 9.86
N ASP A 149 -12.70 4.70 10.12
CA ASP A 149 -12.04 4.52 11.41
C ASP A 149 -10.79 5.42 11.47
N THR A 150 -10.94 6.59 12.05
CA THR A 150 -9.86 7.57 12.15
C THR A 150 -8.73 7.12 13.07
N ALA A 151 -9.03 6.36 14.12
CA ALA A 151 -8.00 5.83 15.02
C ALA A 151 -7.10 4.82 14.29
N PHE A 152 -7.69 3.99 13.44
CA PHE A 152 -6.94 3.04 12.61
C PHE A 152 -6.08 3.75 11.55
N LEU A 153 -6.58 4.83 10.95
CA LEU A 153 -5.77 5.65 10.03
C LEU A 153 -4.64 6.39 10.77
N ASP A 154 -4.89 6.88 11.98
CA ASP A 154 -3.86 7.52 12.79
C ASP A 154 -2.78 6.53 13.22
N GLU A 155 -3.13 5.28 13.55
CA GLU A 155 -2.17 4.20 13.77
C GLU A 155 -1.31 3.96 12.53
N GLY A 156 -1.93 3.82 11.35
CA GLY A 156 -1.23 3.66 10.07
C GLY A 156 -0.28 4.82 9.77
N LYS A 157 -0.69 6.06 10.11
CA LYS A 157 0.14 7.25 9.98
C LYS A 157 1.34 7.22 10.93
N GLN A 158 1.16 6.77 12.18
CA GLN A 158 2.28 6.60 13.12
C GLN A 158 3.26 5.57 12.59
N ILE A 159 2.78 4.42 12.09
CA ILE A 159 3.63 3.39 11.49
C ILE A 159 4.40 3.98 10.29
N PHE A 160 3.72 4.63 9.35
CA PHE A 160 4.34 5.22 8.16
C PHE A 160 5.45 6.23 8.51
N ARG A 161 5.21 7.06 9.52
CA ARG A 161 6.10 8.16 9.89
C ARG A 161 7.26 7.76 10.80
N PHE A 162 7.04 6.77 11.68
CA PHE A 162 7.95 6.57 12.82
C PHE A 162 8.33 5.10 13.08
N ASP A 163 7.76 4.13 12.38
CA ASP A 163 8.07 2.72 12.63
C ASP A 163 9.23 2.25 11.76
N THR A 164 10.23 1.67 12.40
CA THR A 164 11.44 1.12 11.77
C THR A 164 11.35 -0.38 11.54
N PHE A 165 10.32 -1.02 12.06
CA PHE A 165 10.16 -2.47 12.01
C PHE A 165 11.36 -3.24 12.59
N GLY A 166 12.18 -2.60 13.46
CA GLY A 166 13.38 -3.20 14.04
C GLY A 166 14.61 -3.13 13.13
N ASP A 167 14.61 -2.28 12.12
CA ASP A 167 15.68 -2.16 11.14
C ASP A 167 16.98 -1.52 11.69
N GLU A 168 16.97 -1.08 12.96
CA GLU A 168 18.17 -0.60 13.65
C GLU A 168 19.28 -1.65 13.68
N THR A 169 18.95 -2.95 13.58
CA THR A 169 19.94 -4.03 13.41
C THR A 169 20.71 -3.88 12.11
N THR A 170 20.10 -3.36 11.07
CA THR A 170 20.75 -3.07 9.79
C THR A 170 21.50 -1.74 9.84
N TRP A 171 20.81 -0.66 10.20
CA TRP A 171 21.36 0.71 10.07
C TRP A 171 22.36 1.06 11.17
N THR A 172 22.20 0.50 12.39
CA THR A 172 23.12 0.69 13.52
C THR A 172 24.17 -0.42 13.56
N ASP A 173 23.73 -1.70 13.71
CA ASP A 173 24.64 -2.76 14.09
C ASP A 173 25.47 -3.26 12.89
N THR A 174 24.92 -3.22 11.66
CA THR A 174 25.61 -3.67 10.45
C THR A 174 26.31 -2.52 9.73
N LEU A 175 25.62 -1.41 9.50
CA LEU A 175 26.13 -0.29 8.71
C LEU A 175 26.85 0.78 9.54
N HIS A 176 26.72 0.79 10.87
CA HIS A 176 27.33 1.75 11.79
C HIS A 176 27.06 3.21 11.44
N LEU A 177 25.85 3.53 10.92
CA LEU A 177 25.52 4.90 10.53
C LEU A 177 25.27 5.81 11.73
N ASN A 178 24.87 5.26 12.90
CA ASN A 178 24.77 6.01 14.15
C ASN A 178 26.12 6.66 14.55
N ASP A 179 27.24 5.96 14.36
CA ASP A 179 28.58 6.49 14.65
C ASP A 179 28.95 7.61 13.69
N VAL A 180 28.66 7.44 12.39
CA VAL A 180 28.93 8.44 11.35
C VAL A 180 28.09 9.71 11.61
N ILE A 181 26.81 9.55 11.91
CA ILE A 181 25.90 10.68 12.20
C ILE A 181 26.38 11.43 13.44
N THR A 182 26.70 10.72 14.52
CA THR A 182 27.21 11.31 15.76
C THR A 182 28.50 12.09 15.55
N ALA A 183 29.39 11.58 14.71
CA ALA A 183 30.73 12.16 14.53
C ALA A 183 30.77 13.34 13.56
N ALA A 184 29.97 13.33 12.48
CA ALA A 184 30.24 14.16 11.33
C ALA A 184 29.04 14.72 10.56
N VAL A 185 27.80 14.30 10.84
CA VAL A 185 26.65 14.76 10.05
C VAL A 185 25.95 15.94 10.75
N ASP A 186 26.23 17.14 10.27
CA ASP A 186 25.49 18.33 10.64
C ASP A 186 24.22 18.53 9.79
N PRO A 187 23.27 19.41 10.19
CA PRO A 187 22.05 19.67 9.43
C PRO A 187 22.28 20.09 7.99
N THR A 188 23.32 20.85 7.70
CA THR A 188 23.64 21.30 6.32
C THR A 188 24.03 20.09 5.45
N THR A 189 24.87 19.23 5.99
CA THR A 189 25.27 17.98 5.34
C THR A 189 24.04 17.07 5.13
N ALA A 190 23.19 16.90 6.14
CA ALA A 190 21.97 16.10 6.05
C ALA A 190 21.00 16.62 4.97
N LEU A 191 20.78 17.93 4.93
CA LEU A 191 19.94 18.56 3.90
C LEU A 191 20.55 18.42 2.49
N SER A 192 21.88 18.44 2.35
CA SER A 192 22.56 18.31 1.06
C SER A 192 22.39 16.95 0.40
N VAL A 193 22.14 15.90 1.18
CA VAL A 193 21.80 14.55 0.69
C VAL A 193 20.28 14.31 0.63
N GLY A 194 19.50 15.39 0.78
CA GLY A 194 18.05 15.38 0.58
C GLY A 194 17.21 14.99 1.78
N LEU A 195 17.79 14.85 2.98
CA LEU A 195 16.99 14.72 4.20
C LEU A 195 16.14 15.97 4.41
N LYS A 196 15.00 15.82 5.08
CA LYS A 196 14.03 16.89 5.32
C LYS A 196 13.78 17.07 6.81
N VAL A 197 13.37 18.27 7.20
CA VAL A 197 13.00 18.59 8.59
C VAL A 197 11.54 19.04 8.64
N ASP A 198 10.75 18.35 9.46
CA ASP A 198 9.36 18.69 9.75
C ASP A 198 9.32 19.88 10.71
N ALA A 199 8.98 21.06 10.19
CA ALA A 199 8.90 22.27 11.00
C ALA A 199 7.79 22.21 12.08
N GLU A 200 6.74 21.39 11.87
CA GLU A 200 5.66 21.21 12.85
C GLU A 200 6.11 20.37 14.07
N ALA A 201 7.20 19.61 13.96
CA ALA A 201 7.81 18.89 15.08
C ALA A 201 8.75 19.74 15.92
N LEU A 202 9.10 20.96 15.45
CA LEU A 202 10.06 21.82 16.15
C LEU A 202 9.38 22.64 17.26
N PRO A 203 9.89 22.61 18.51
CA PRO A 203 9.48 23.54 19.55
C PRO A 203 9.71 25.00 19.13
N PRO A 204 8.87 25.96 19.53
CA PRO A 204 9.02 27.37 19.14
C PRO A 204 10.40 27.96 19.45
N ALA A 205 11.04 27.53 20.55
CA ALA A 205 12.39 27.98 20.92
C ALA A 205 13.46 27.50 19.91
N VAL A 206 13.30 26.29 19.36
CA VAL A 206 14.20 25.75 18.33
C VAL A 206 14.00 26.49 17.02
N VAL A 207 12.75 26.77 16.65
CA VAL A 207 12.42 27.61 15.46
C VAL A 207 13.09 28.97 15.58
N ALA A 208 12.92 29.68 16.71
CA ALA A 208 13.54 30.97 16.95
C ALA A 208 15.07 30.90 16.89
N GLY A 209 15.67 29.90 17.54
CA GLY A 209 17.13 29.74 17.56
C GLY A 209 17.74 29.40 16.19
N ILE A 210 17.01 28.73 15.31
CA ILE A 210 17.44 28.54 13.91
C ILE A 210 17.34 29.87 13.14
N GLN A 211 16.27 30.65 13.35
CA GLN A 211 16.04 31.91 12.66
C GLN A 211 17.04 33.01 13.05
N ASP A 212 17.40 33.11 14.34
CA ASP A 212 18.33 34.11 14.85
C ASP A 212 19.81 33.65 14.82
N GLY A 213 20.06 32.39 14.42
CA GLY A 213 21.39 31.81 14.29
C GLY A 213 22.02 31.37 15.63
N SER A 214 21.29 31.40 16.74
CA SER A 214 21.79 30.89 18.05
C SER A 214 21.89 29.37 18.06
N ILE A 215 21.14 28.65 17.20
CA ILE A 215 21.29 27.23 16.93
C ILE A 215 22.11 27.05 15.65
N SER A 216 23.30 26.48 15.77
CA SER A 216 24.20 26.23 14.62
C SER A 216 23.73 25.08 13.77
N LEU A 217 23.53 25.31 12.48
CA LEU A 217 23.21 24.27 11.50
C LEU A 217 24.46 23.53 10.96
N THR A 218 25.65 23.91 11.45
CA THR A 218 26.94 23.25 11.12
C THR A 218 27.50 22.44 12.29
N SER A 219 26.62 22.05 13.24
CA SER A 219 27.00 21.21 14.38
C SER A 219 26.30 19.85 14.31
N PRO A 220 27.01 18.72 14.39
CA PRO A 220 26.38 17.41 14.53
C PRO A 220 25.45 17.29 15.74
N ASP A 221 25.74 17.99 16.85
CA ASP A 221 24.86 17.99 18.03
C ASP A 221 23.46 18.53 17.70
N THR A 222 23.35 19.47 16.75
CA THR A 222 22.05 19.96 16.27
C THR A 222 21.30 18.87 15.50
N THR A 223 21.98 18.06 14.69
CA THR A 223 21.36 16.90 14.04
C THR A 223 20.83 15.90 15.05
N LEU A 224 21.62 15.60 16.11
CA LEU A 224 21.17 14.69 17.17
C LEU A 224 19.95 15.26 17.89
N ALA A 225 19.93 16.56 18.19
CA ALA A 225 18.77 17.21 18.80
C ALA A 225 17.51 17.12 17.91
N LEU A 226 17.64 17.34 16.60
CA LEU A 226 16.53 17.22 15.65
C LEU A 226 16.03 15.79 15.52
N ILE A 227 16.92 14.78 15.55
CA ILE A 227 16.54 13.36 15.57
C ILE A 227 15.79 13.04 16.88
N GLY A 228 16.29 13.51 18.01
CA GLY A 228 15.64 13.32 19.31
C GLY A 228 14.24 13.95 19.43
N LEU A 229 13.94 14.94 18.58
CA LEU A 229 12.61 15.57 18.45
C LEU A 229 11.70 14.88 17.43
N ASP A 230 12.14 13.80 16.79
CA ASP A 230 11.46 13.17 15.65
C ASP A 230 11.21 14.15 14.49
N ALA A 231 12.01 15.20 14.38
CA ALA A 231 11.85 16.24 13.37
C ALA A 231 12.53 15.91 12.03
N VAL A 232 13.51 14.99 12.00
CA VAL A 232 14.14 14.55 10.75
C VAL A 232 13.24 13.53 10.09
N VAL A 233 12.66 13.91 8.95
CA VAL A 233 11.66 13.10 8.25
C VAL A 233 12.25 11.75 7.83
N GLY A 234 11.63 10.67 8.31
CA GLY A 234 12.00 9.31 7.94
C GLY A 234 13.22 8.73 8.65
N ILE A 235 13.77 9.45 9.62
CA ILE A 235 14.83 8.96 10.50
C ILE A 235 14.29 8.84 11.93
N LYS A 236 14.44 7.67 12.51
CA LYS A 236 14.12 7.40 13.91
C LYS A 236 15.40 7.07 14.66
N GLY A 237 15.64 7.70 15.79
CA GLY A 237 16.87 7.45 16.54
C GLY A 237 16.70 7.58 18.05
N THR A 238 17.55 6.88 18.79
CA THR A 238 17.70 7.01 20.24
C THR A 238 18.96 7.81 20.54
N VAL A 239 18.80 8.99 21.13
CA VAL A 239 19.91 9.86 21.52
C VAL A 239 20.08 9.80 23.03
N GLU A 240 21.26 9.44 23.48
CA GLU A 240 21.60 9.27 24.90
C GLU A 240 22.84 10.08 25.27
N SER A 241 22.99 10.37 26.54
CA SER A 241 24.23 10.95 27.05
C SER A 241 25.22 9.85 27.42
N VAL A 242 26.23 9.66 26.58
CA VAL A 242 27.31 8.69 26.82
C VAL A 242 28.57 9.45 27.21
N ASN A 243 29.06 9.24 28.43
CA ASN A 243 30.23 9.95 28.98
C ASN A 243 30.10 11.49 28.90
N GLY A 244 28.89 12.00 29.08
CA GLY A 244 28.60 13.44 29.06
C GLY A 244 28.49 14.05 27.64
N LYS A 245 28.51 13.24 26.61
CA LYS A 245 28.33 13.65 25.20
C LYS A 245 27.04 13.06 24.62
N SER A 246 26.27 13.88 23.89
CA SER A 246 25.12 13.41 23.14
C SER A 246 25.60 12.41 22.07
N THR A 247 24.98 11.25 22.03
CA THR A 247 25.38 10.14 21.16
C THR A 247 24.12 9.48 20.61
N LEU A 248 24.09 9.24 19.32
CA LEU A 248 23.05 8.46 18.67
C LEU A 248 23.36 6.98 18.86
N THR A 249 22.71 6.33 19.81
CA THR A 249 22.97 4.92 20.15
C THR A 249 22.26 3.95 19.25
N ARG A 250 21.10 4.34 18.69
CA ARG A 250 20.33 3.56 17.73
C ARG A 250 19.79 4.48 16.63
N VAL A 251 19.77 3.99 15.39
CA VAL A 251 19.14 4.68 14.26
C VAL A 251 18.52 3.65 13.32
N GLY A 252 17.32 3.96 12.86
CA GLY A 252 16.60 3.24 11.82
C GLY A 252 15.92 4.22 10.88
N ILE A 253 15.34 3.69 9.81
CA ILE A 253 14.61 4.46 8.80
C ILE A 253 13.12 4.09 8.82
N THR A 254 12.29 4.97 8.24
CA THR A 254 10.85 4.73 8.12
C THR A 254 10.39 4.94 6.69
N CYS A 255 9.15 4.53 6.35
CA CYS A 255 8.56 4.74 5.02
C CYS A 255 8.60 6.21 4.58
N ALA A 256 8.52 7.13 5.56
CA ALA A 256 8.54 8.57 5.31
C ALA A 256 9.89 9.08 4.73
N LEU A 257 11.00 8.35 4.89
CA LEU A 257 12.29 8.76 4.34
C LEU A 257 12.22 8.99 2.82
N CYS A 258 11.67 8.01 2.10
CA CYS A 258 11.52 8.06 0.64
C CYS A 258 10.19 8.69 0.20
N HIS A 259 9.12 8.50 0.98
CA HIS A 259 7.76 8.84 0.60
C HIS A 259 7.15 10.00 1.39
N SER A 260 7.99 10.91 1.92
CA SER A 260 7.58 12.21 2.43
C SER A 260 8.60 13.27 2.06
N THR A 261 8.11 14.46 1.77
CA THR A 261 8.93 15.67 1.64
C THR A 261 8.35 16.77 2.53
N VAL A 262 8.79 18.02 2.33
CA VAL A 262 8.26 19.19 3.03
C VAL A 262 7.93 20.30 2.03
N ASP A 263 7.04 21.22 2.40
CA ASP A 263 6.60 22.32 1.55
C ASP A 263 7.60 23.50 1.45
N ASN A 264 8.76 23.38 2.10
CA ASN A 264 9.80 24.41 2.18
C ASN A 264 9.30 25.76 2.75
N SER A 265 8.21 25.77 3.50
CA SER A 265 7.59 27.02 4.01
C SER A 265 8.47 27.74 5.03
N PHE A 266 9.42 27.05 5.67
CA PHE A 266 10.36 27.66 6.61
C PHE A 266 11.71 28.00 5.93
N ALA A 267 12.31 27.02 5.25
CA ALA A 267 13.56 27.14 4.50
C ALA A 267 13.68 25.96 3.53
N PRO A 268 14.60 26.00 2.53
CA PRO A 268 14.84 24.85 1.67
C PRO A 268 15.11 23.57 2.48
N GLY A 269 14.29 22.54 2.28
CA GLY A 269 14.35 21.27 3.00
C GLY A 269 13.70 21.29 4.41
N ILE A 270 13.14 22.42 4.84
CA ILE A 270 12.50 22.58 6.15
C ILE A 270 11.10 23.18 5.94
N GLY A 271 10.07 22.52 6.44
CA GLY A 271 8.69 22.98 6.29
C GLY A 271 7.68 21.98 6.82
N LYS A 272 6.43 22.18 6.46
CA LYS A 272 5.35 21.25 6.80
C LYS A 272 5.51 19.96 6.02
N ARG A 273 5.39 18.83 6.70
CA ARG A 273 5.50 17.50 6.08
C ARG A 273 4.36 17.20 5.12
N LEU A 274 4.73 16.63 3.98
CA LEU A 274 3.84 16.18 2.91
C LEU A 274 4.01 14.67 2.73
N ASP A 275 3.19 13.88 3.41
CA ASP A 275 3.22 12.42 3.31
C ASP A 275 2.71 11.96 1.93
N GLY A 276 3.26 10.85 1.44
CA GLY A 276 2.96 10.29 0.12
C GLY A 276 3.74 10.95 -1.02
N TRP A 277 4.33 12.13 -0.81
CA TRP A 277 5.13 12.80 -1.83
C TRP A 277 6.52 12.19 -1.92
N PRO A 278 6.98 11.80 -3.12
CA PRO A 278 8.31 11.20 -3.27
C PRO A 278 9.40 12.24 -2.96
N ASN A 279 10.35 11.87 -2.12
CA ASN A 279 11.51 12.71 -1.82
C ASN A 279 12.55 12.60 -2.95
N ARG A 280 12.40 13.40 -4.00
CA ARG A 280 13.27 13.39 -5.18
C ARG A 280 14.65 14.00 -4.93
N ASP A 281 14.84 14.70 -3.80
CA ASP A 281 16.15 15.24 -3.38
C ASP A 281 16.97 14.19 -2.62
N LEU A 282 16.31 13.18 -2.04
CA LEU A 282 16.97 12.15 -1.26
C LEU A 282 17.96 11.36 -2.11
N ASN A 283 19.18 11.24 -1.63
CA ASN A 283 20.23 10.40 -2.23
C ASN A 283 20.52 9.18 -1.34
N PRO A 284 19.71 8.10 -1.43
CA PRO A 284 19.86 6.93 -0.57
C PRO A 284 21.21 6.28 -0.74
N GLY A 285 21.73 6.25 -1.97
CA GLY A 285 23.03 5.65 -2.26
C GLY A 285 24.18 6.39 -1.57
N ALA A 286 24.19 7.73 -1.62
CA ALA A 286 25.20 8.52 -0.92
C ALA A 286 25.15 8.32 0.61
N ILE A 287 23.93 8.20 1.18
CA ILE A 287 23.74 7.94 2.62
C ILE A 287 24.30 6.57 2.99
N ILE A 288 23.95 5.51 2.24
CA ILE A 288 24.44 4.15 2.48
C ILE A 288 25.98 4.10 2.33
N ALA A 289 26.53 4.78 1.33
CA ALA A 289 27.97 4.83 1.07
C ALA A 289 28.81 5.49 2.19
N LEU A 290 28.19 6.23 3.12
CA LEU A 290 28.86 6.75 4.31
C LEU A 290 29.27 5.62 5.29
N SER A 291 28.64 4.46 5.22
CA SER A 291 28.91 3.34 6.12
C SER A 291 30.40 2.93 6.09
N PRO A 292 31.06 2.83 7.26
CA PRO A 292 32.42 2.31 7.35
C PRO A 292 32.52 0.80 7.08
N ALA A 293 31.40 0.08 7.13
CA ALA A 293 31.34 -1.36 6.90
C ALA A 293 31.42 -1.74 5.42
N LEU A 294 31.24 -0.79 4.49
CA LEU A 294 31.26 -1.04 3.06
C LEU A 294 32.67 -0.87 2.47
N ASP A 295 33.03 -1.75 1.56
CA ASP A 295 34.25 -1.61 0.77
C ASP A 295 34.12 -0.56 -0.35
N ALA A 296 35.24 -0.24 -1.03
CA ALA A 296 35.25 0.80 -2.06
C ALA A 296 34.38 0.45 -3.29
N GLY A 297 34.28 -0.84 -3.64
CA GLY A 297 33.44 -1.31 -4.74
C GLY A 297 31.96 -1.13 -4.44
N GLN A 298 31.52 -1.55 -3.27
CA GLN A 298 30.15 -1.36 -2.79
C GLN A 298 29.78 0.14 -2.73
N LYS A 299 30.66 0.97 -2.15
CA LYS A 299 30.45 2.43 -2.12
C LYS A 299 30.33 3.04 -3.52
N SER A 300 31.11 2.56 -4.49
CA SER A 300 31.02 3.03 -5.87
C SER A 300 29.66 2.73 -6.50
N VAL A 301 29.10 1.54 -6.25
CA VAL A 301 27.77 1.16 -6.74
C VAL A 301 26.69 2.05 -6.12
N TYR A 302 26.68 2.20 -4.80
CA TYR A 302 25.68 3.04 -4.13
C TYR A 302 25.78 4.51 -4.56
N ASN A 303 26.98 5.07 -4.67
CA ASN A 303 27.20 6.45 -5.13
C ASN A 303 26.77 6.69 -6.59
N SER A 304 26.61 5.63 -7.40
CA SER A 304 26.15 5.75 -8.78
C SER A 304 24.64 6.02 -8.92
N TRP A 305 23.84 5.86 -7.84
CA TRP A 305 22.39 6.02 -7.94
C TRP A 305 21.97 7.47 -8.17
N GLY A 306 22.46 8.40 -7.35
CA GLY A 306 22.10 9.81 -7.41
C GLY A 306 20.80 10.18 -6.68
N PRO A 307 20.46 11.48 -6.65
CA PRO A 307 19.26 11.97 -5.98
C PRO A 307 17.97 11.44 -6.60
N GLY A 308 17.00 11.08 -5.76
CA GLY A 308 15.68 10.62 -6.16
C GLY A 308 15.63 9.22 -6.75
N LEU A 309 16.75 8.50 -6.71
CA LEU A 309 16.94 7.19 -7.32
C LEU A 309 17.46 6.19 -6.29
N TYR A 310 17.00 4.96 -6.38
CA TYR A 310 17.51 3.83 -5.59
C TYR A 310 17.28 2.52 -6.34
N ASP A 311 18.12 1.53 -6.12
CA ASP A 311 17.87 0.18 -6.67
C ASP A 311 16.91 -0.59 -5.74
N PRO A 312 15.69 -0.92 -6.19
CA PRO A 312 14.71 -1.64 -5.35
C PRO A 312 15.16 -3.05 -4.93
N ARG A 313 16.19 -3.60 -5.55
CA ARG A 313 16.79 -4.88 -5.17
C ARG A 313 18.07 -4.70 -4.32
N PHE A 314 18.52 -3.47 -4.08
CA PHE A 314 19.74 -3.16 -3.33
C PHE A 314 20.94 -3.98 -3.80
N ASN A 315 21.03 -4.22 -5.11
CA ASN A 315 22.04 -5.02 -5.80
C ASN A 315 22.15 -6.49 -5.32
N THR A 316 21.18 -7.02 -4.58
CA THR A 316 21.19 -8.41 -4.09
C THR A 316 21.14 -9.44 -5.22
N ASP A 317 20.67 -9.07 -6.39
CA ASP A 317 20.67 -9.88 -7.61
C ASP A 317 21.97 -9.74 -8.45
N GLY A 318 22.91 -8.92 -8.00
CA GLY A 318 24.17 -8.64 -8.71
C GLY A 318 24.05 -7.68 -9.88
N GLN A 319 22.92 -6.97 -9.99
CA GLN A 319 22.67 -5.95 -11.01
C GLN A 319 22.48 -4.58 -10.33
N ASN A 320 22.95 -3.53 -10.97
CA ASN A 320 22.73 -2.15 -10.54
C ASN A 320 21.72 -1.51 -11.50
N GLY A 321 20.49 -1.26 -11.02
CA GLY A 321 19.40 -0.70 -11.83
C GLY A 321 18.55 0.25 -11.00
N PRO A 322 19.04 1.46 -10.72
CA PRO A 322 18.32 2.44 -9.91
C PRO A 322 17.03 2.89 -10.61
N GLN A 323 15.99 3.04 -9.80
CA GLN A 323 14.66 3.47 -10.20
C GLN A 323 14.28 4.72 -9.43
N VAL A 324 13.42 5.55 -10.00
CA VAL A 324 12.93 6.75 -9.30
C VAL A 324 12.09 6.37 -8.07
N ILE A 325 12.23 7.11 -7.00
CA ILE A 325 11.36 7.03 -5.83
C ILE A 325 9.94 7.40 -6.27
N SER A 326 9.00 6.46 -6.19
CA SER A 326 7.61 6.65 -6.65
C SER A 326 6.77 7.43 -5.64
N PRO A 327 5.70 8.14 -6.07
CA PRO A 327 4.71 8.67 -5.15
C PRO A 327 3.96 7.54 -4.44
N ALA A 328 3.59 7.78 -3.17
CA ALA A 328 2.75 6.88 -2.36
C ALA A 328 1.42 7.57 -1.99
N TYR A 329 0.88 8.36 -2.90
CA TYR A 329 -0.45 8.98 -2.83
C TYR A 329 -1.29 8.59 -4.06
N GLY A 330 -2.61 8.78 -3.99
CA GLY A 330 -3.52 8.50 -5.10
C GLY A 330 -3.56 7.02 -5.48
N LEU A 331 -3.31 6.12 -4.52
CA LEU A 331 -3.24 4.67 -4.75
C LEU A 331 -4.57 3.96 -4.49
N GLN A 332 -5.58 4.68 -4.01
CA GLN A 332 -6.89 4.09 -3.74
C GLN A 332 -7.48 3.45 -5.00
N GLY A 333 -7.89 2.18 -4.88
CA GLY A 333 -8.46 1.43 -5.99
C GLY A 333 -7.43 0.86 -6.98
N THR A 334 -6.11 1.03 -6.72
CA THR A 334 -5.05 0.44 -7.52
C THR A 334 -4.46 -0.78 -6.81
N HIS A 335 -4.54 -1.96 -7.41
CA HIS A 335 -4.04 -3.22 -6.85
C HIS A 335 -2.63 -3.55 -7.31
N LYS A 336 -2.23 -3.15 -8.51
CA LYS A 336 -0.85 -3.34 -9.01
C LYS A 336 0.00 -2.13 -8.67
N ILE A 337 0.95 -2.34 -7.74
CA ILE A 337 1.79 -1.27 -7.18
C ILE A 337 3.17 -1.27 -7.82
N ILE A 338 3.90 -0.18 -7.70
CA ILE A 338 5.17 0.16 -8.35
C ILE A 338 5.16 0.12 -9.88
N ALA A 339 6.26 0.54 -10.52
CA ALA A 339 6.34 0.67 -11.97
C ALA A 339 6.11 -0.64 -12.73
N THR A 340 6.43 -1.78 -12.13
CA THR A 340 6.31 -3.11 -12.74
C THR A 340 5.06 -3.89 -12.31
N GLY A 341 4.23 -3.32 -11.43
CA GLY A 341 3.06 -4.01 -10.92
C GLY A 341 3.37 -5.23 -10.06
N ASP A 342 4.58 -5.33 -9.51
CA ASP A 342 5.01 -6.45 -8.66
C ASP A 342 4.25 -6.52 -7.34
N GLY A 343 3.88 -5.38 -6.79
CA GLY A 343 3.01 -5.37 -5.65
C GLY A 343 1.61 -5.78 -6.10
N ASP A 344 1.22 -7.00 -5.84
CA ASP A 344 -0.15 -7.47 -6.08
C ASP A 344 -1.15 -6.61 -5.30
N ASP A 345 -0.71 -6.09 -4.16
CA ASP A 345 -1.32 -5.01 -3.40
C ASP A 345 -0.25 -4.20 -2.65
N LEU A 346 -0.69 -3.13 -2.01
CA LEU A 346 0.21 -2.26 -1.26
C LEU A 346 0.81 -2.94 -0.02
N ALA A 347 0.07 -3.81 0.67
CA ALA A 347 0.57 -4.54 1.83
C ALA A 347 1.67 -5.55 1.46
N TYR A 348 1.52 -6.23 0.32
CA TYR A 348 2.57 -7.10 -0.21
C TYR A 348 3.87 -6.31 -0.44
N TRP A 349 3.77 -5.15 -1.12
CA TRP A 349 4.93 -4.32 -1.37
C TRP A 349 5.51 -3.71 -0.09
N ASN A 350 4.68 -3.28 0.85
CA ASN A 350 5.13 -2.80 2.15
C ASN A 350 5.89 -3.86 2.93
N ARG A 351 5.45 -5.13 2.88
CA ARG A 351 6.20 -6.24 3.46
C ARG A 351 7.55 -6.42 2.79
N TYR A 352 7.57 -6.40 1.45
CA TYR A 352 8.81 -6.48 0.69
C TYR A 352 9.79 -5.37 1.15
N VAL A 353 9.35 -4.12 1.16
CA VAL A 353 10.18 -2.97 1.56
C VAL A 353 10.62 -3.08 3.02
N GLY A 354 9.69 -3.35 3.93
CA GLY A 354 9.98 -3.43 5.36
C GLY A 354 11.05 -4.46 5.70
N VAL A 355 10.97 -5.65 5.08
CA VAL A 355 11.91 -6.74 5.33
C VAL A 355 13.20 -6.58 4.49
N THR A 356 13.09 -6.30 3.19
CA THR A 356 14.25 -6.44 2.28
C THR A 356 15.04 -5.14 2.10
N GLN A 357 14.37 -3.99 2.04
CA GLN A 357 15.03 -2.69 1.81
C GLN A 357 15.37 -1.98 3.11
N MET A 358 14.44 -1.95 4.07
CA MET A 358 14.70 -1.35 5.38
C MET A 358 15.57 -2.27 6.25
N GLY A 359 15.41 -3.59 6.12
CA GLY A 359 16.10 -4.57 6.96
C GLY A 359 15.35 -4.87 8.26
N GLY A 360 14.06 -4.57 8.31
CA GLY A 360 13.19 -4.82 9.45
C GLY A 360 12.97 -6.31 9.74
N HIS A 361 12.58 -6.62 10.97
CA HIS A 361 12.37 -8.00 11.43
C HIS A 361 11.12 -8.61 10.82
N GLY A 362 11.26 -9.72 10.14
CA GLY A 362 10.21 -10.46 9.45
C GLY A 362 10.76 -11.35 8.37
N ASN A 363 9.88 -11.93 7.59
CA ASN A 363 10.26 -12.73 6.43
C ASN A 363 9.59 -12.23 5.15
N PHE A 364 10.27 -12.41 4.04
CA PHE A 364 9.72 -12.20 2.70
C PHE A 364 10.26 -13.26 1.75
N THR A 365 9.36 -13.96 1.06
CA THR A 365 9.70 -14.97 0.06
C THR A 365 8.82 -14.80 -1.16
N ASP A 366 9.45 -14.67 -2.35
CA ASP A 366 8.76 -14.70 -3.64
C ASP A 366 9.70 -15.26 -4.71
N ASP A 367 9.41 -16.48 -5.18
CA ASP A 367 10.22 -17.19 -6.17
C ASP A 367 10.08 -16.62 -7.58
N ARG A 368 9.11 -15.76 -7.84
CA ARG A 368 8.87 -15.12 -9.15
C ARG A 368 9.88 -14.00 -9.44
N ILE A 369 10.46 -13.41 -8.40
CA ILE A 369 11.32 -12.22 -8.53
C ILE A 369 12.65 -12.58 -9.18
N GLY A 370 12.93 -11.97 -10.34
CA GLY A 370 14.16 -12.19 -11.10
C GLY A 370 14.33 -13.64 -11.56
N THR A 371 15.55 -14.15 -11.47
CA THR A 371 15.90 -15.52 -11.88
C THR A 371 16.13 -16.48 -10.71
N LYS A 372 16.25 -15.95 -9.49
CA LYS A 372 16.61 -16.73 -8.28
C LYS A 372 15.55 -16.66 -7.20
N GLY A 373 14.52 -15.83 -7.38
CA GLY A 373 13.59 -15.50 -6.30
C GLY A 373 14.22 -14.60 -5.23
N VAL A 374 13.41 -14.24 -4.24
CA VAL A 374 13.83 -13.58 -3.01
C VAL A 374 13.38 -14.43 -1.83
N ASN A 375 14.28 -14.70 -0.90
CA ASN A 375 13.98 -15.39 0.35
C ASN A 375 14.84 -14.76 1.45
N ILE A 376 14.26 -13.87 2.23
CA ILE A 376 14.95 -13.10 3.27
C ILE A 376 14.19 -13.27 4.58
N THR A 377 14.94 -13.52 5.65
CA THR A 377 14.43 -13.54 7.02
C THR A 377 15.38 -12.73 7.88
N ASN A 378 14.84 -11.71 8.57
CA ASN A 378 15.58 -10.87 9.49
C ASN A 378 14.98 -10.98 10.89
N GLY A 379 15.82 -10.99 11.92
CA GLY A 379 15.38 -11.12 13.32
C GLY A 379 14.78 -12.50 13.65
N THR A 380 14.23 -12.60 14.85
CA THR A 380 13.56 -13.82 15.36
C THR A 380 12.04 -13.63 15.53
N ASP A 381 11.58 -12.42 15.42
CA ASP A 381 10.20 -11.97 15.58
C ASP A 381 9.72 -11.26 14.30
N ASP A 382 8.42 -11.27 14.06
CA ASP A 382 7.82 -10.54 12.92
C ASP A 382 7.23 -9.22 13.44
N LEU A 383 7.93 -8.14 13.18
CA LEU A 383 7.49 -6.77 13.53
C LEU A 383 6.76 -6.07 12.38
N VAL A 384 6.58 -6.73 11.23
CA VAL A 384 6.01 -6.15 10.01
C VAL A 384 4.53 -6.52 9.86
N THR A 385 4.20 -7.82 9.88
CA THR A 385 2.89 -8.34 9.44
C THR A 385 1.71 -7.70 10.13
N ALA A 386 1.74 -7.59 11.46
CA ALA A 386 0.61 -7.06 12.23
C ALA A 386 0.32 -5.58 11.94
N LYS A 387 1.28 -4.84 11.39
CA LYS A 387 1.19 -3.41 11.10
C LYS A 387 0.70 -3.11 9.68
N LEU A 388 0.77 -4.08 8.77
CA LEU A 388 0.45 -3.90 7.36
C LEU A 388 -0.97 -3.39 7.10
N PRO A 389 -2.03 -3.88 7.79
CA PRO A 389 -3.39 -3.41 7.54
C PRO A 389 -3.57 -1.90 7.81
N ALA A 390 -3.08 -1.41 8.95
CA ALA A 390 -3.18 0.01 9.30
C ALA A 390 -2.30 0.88 8.40
N LEU A 391 -1.07 0.43 8.11
CA LEU A 391 -0.16 1.12 7.20
C LEU A 391 -0.76 1.26 5.80
N GLN A 392 -1.30 0.18 5.24
CA GLN A 392 -1.97 0.19 3.94
C GLN A 392 -3.16 1.14 3.93
N ALA A 393 -4.04 1.05 4.95
CA ALA A 393 -5.21 1.92 5.05
C ALA A 393 -4.82 3.40 5.05
N TYR A 394 -3.77 3.77 5.79
CA TYR A 394 -3.26 5.14 5.79
C TYR A 394 -2.75 5.55 4.41
N GLN A 395 -1.89 4.76 3.77
CA GLN A 395 -1.33 5.09 2.45
C GLN A 395 -2.41 5.21 1.37
N LEU A 396 -3.43 4.33 1.38
CA LEU A 396 -4.57 4.42 0.47
C LEU A 396 -5.44 5.66 0.72
N SER A 397 -5.41 6.22 1.94
CA SER A 397 -6.14 7.44 2.28
C SER A 397 -5.46 8.73 1.81
N ILE A 398 -4.18 8.66 1.39
CA ILE A 398 -3.42 9.83 0.95
C ILE A 398 -3.88 10.22 -0.46
N ALA A 399 -4.61 11.32 -0.56
CA ALA A 399 -5.06 11.83 -1.84
C ALA A 399 -3.91 12.39 -2.69
N ALA A 400 -3.99 12.21 -4.02
CA ALA A 400 -3.08 12.87 -4.93
C ALA A 400 -3.27 14.40 -4.85
N PRO A 401 -2.17 15.20 -4.81
CA PRO A 401 -2.28 16.64 -4.74
C PRO A 401 -2.79 17.23 -6.05
N PRO A 402 -3.79 18.13 -6.03
CA PRO A 402 -4.24 18.83 -7.23
C PRO A 402 -3.15 19.77 -7.75
N ALA A 403 -3.11 19.96 -9.07
CA ALA A 403 -2.20 20.93 -9.66
C ALA A 403 -2.47 22.35 -9.12
N PRO A 404 -1.44 23.11 -8.71
CA PRO A 404 -1.63 24.45 -8.18
C PRO A 404 -2.33 25.38 -9.19
N ALA A 405 -3.19 26.26 -8.70
CA ALA A 405 -3.85 27.23 -9.53
C ALA A 405 -2.83 28.10 -10.31
N GLY A 406 -3.03 28.22 -11.63
CA GLY A 406 -2.13 28.97 -12.51
C GLY A 406 -0.81 28.25 -12.87
N SER A 407 -0.62 26.99 -12.43
CA SER A 407 0.59 26.21 -12.78
C SER A 407 0.56 25.66 -14.21
N PHE A 408 -0.59 25.66 -14.88
CA PHE A 408 -0.78 25.19 -16.25
C PHE A 408 -1.70 26.13 -17.04
N ASP A 409 -1.61 26.07 -18.39
CA ASP A 409 -2.50 26.79 -19.29
C ASP A 409 -3.82 26.03 -19.48
N VAL A 410 -4.92 26.60 -18.98
CA VAL A 410 -6.25 25.99 -19.01
C VAL A 410 -6.76 25.76 -20.44
N ALA A 411 -6.50 26.72 -21.38
CA ALA A 411 -6.95 26.59 -22.75
C ALA A 411 -6.16 25.50 -23.49
N ALA A 412 -4.85 25.42 -23.26
CA ALA A 412 -3.99 24.37 -23.78
C ALA A 412 -4.37 23.00 -23.19
N ALA A 413 -4.64 22.92 -21.87
CA ALA A 413 -5.09 21.69 -21.21
C ALA A 413 -6.43 21.20 -21.78
N THR A 414 -7.36 22.11 -22.10
CA THR A 414 -8.63 21.75 -22.74
C THR A 414 -8.42 21.12 -24.13
N ARG A 415 -7.54 21.69 -24.96
CA ARG A 415 -7.17 21.09 -26.26
C ARG A 415 -6.42 19.78 -26.08
N GLY A 416 -5.51 19.74 -25.08
CA GLY A 416 -4.75 18.56 -24.70
C GLY A 416 -5.62 17.37 -24.29
N LYS A 417 -6.70 17.64 -23.55
CA LYS A 417 -7.70 16.60 -23.20
C LYS A 417 -8.30 15.95 -24.44
N ALA A 418 -8.73 16.74 -25.41
CA ALA A 418 -9.31 16.21 -26.64
C ALA A 418 -8.29 15.37 -27.45
N LEU A 419 -7.01 15.76 -27.43
CA LEU A 419 -5.93 15.00 -28.06
C LEU A 419 -5.65 13.70 -27.27
N PHE A 420 -5.60 13.75 -25.95
CA PHE A 420 -5.36 12.63 -25.05
C PHE A 420 -6.42 11.53 -25.23
N GLU A 421 -7.69 11.93 -25.31
CA GLU A 421 -8.84 11.04 -25.54
C GLU A 421 -8.99 10.59 -27.00
N GLY A 422 -8.45 11.38 -27.94
CA GLY A 422 -8.59 11.19 -29.39
C GLY A 422 -7.29 10.78 -30.08
N LYS A 423 -6.68 11.70 -30.84
CA LYS A 423 -5.53 11.45 -31.74
C LYS A 423 -4.35 10.79 -31.05
N ALA A 424 -4.03 11.18 -29.81
CA ALA A 424 -2.91 10.64 -29.06
C ALA A 424 -3.21 9.27 -28.44
N GLY A 425 -4.49 8.89 -28.26
CA GLY A 425 -4.91 7.57 -27.76
C GLY A 425 -4.50 7.23 -26.34
N CYS A 426 -4.04 8.20 -25.55
CA CYS A 426 -3.52 7.97 -24.19
C CYS A 426 -4.56 7.37 -23.24
N ALA A 427 -5.85 7.74 -23.44
CA ALA A 427 -6.97 7.24 -22.66
C ALA A 427 -7.22 5.72 -22.83
N SER A 428 -6.59 5.06 -23.79
CA SER A 428 -6.69 3.59 -23.95
C SER A 428 -5.99 2.81 -22.84
N CYS A 429 -4.99 3.40 -22.20
CA CYS A 429 -4.28 2.85 -21.05
C CYS A 429 -4.53 3.68 -19.79
N HIS A 430 -4.45 5.02 -19.91
CA HIS A 430 -4.72 5.94 -18.82
C HIS A 430 -6.23 6.22 -18.71
N SER A 431 -7.00 5.21 -18.30
CA SER A 431 -8.46 5.21 -18.20
C SER A 431 -8.96 5.27 -16.75
N GLY A 432 -10.28 5.44 -16.60
CA GLY A 432 -10.92 5.46 -15.30
C GLY A 432 -10.56 6.67 -14.42
N PRO A 433 -11.01 6.67 -13.16
CA PRO A 433 -10.85 7.80 -12.26
C PRO A 433 -9.41 8.05 -11.82
N GLU A 434 -8.55 7.03 -11.84
CA GLU A 434 -7.14 7.11 -11.46
C GLU A 434 -6.20 7.21 -12.66
N PHE A 435 -6.73 7.22 -13.89
CA PHE A 435 -5.96 7.29 -15.14
C PHE A 435 -4.94 6.14 -15.26
N THR A 436 -5.40 4.91 -15.02
CA THR A 436 -4.61 3.68 -15.13
C THR A 436 -5.49 2.48 -15.46
N ASP A 437 -4.98 1.56 -16.26
CA ASP A 437 -5.55 0.23 -16.50
C ASP A 437 -4.81 -0.87 -15.72
N ALA A 438 -4.00 -0.51 -14.74
CA ALA A 438 -3.10 -1.43 -14.04
C ALA A 438 -3.80 -2.61 -13.36
N ASN A 439 -5.06 -2.45 -12.95
CA ASN A 439 -5.85 -3.53 -12.35
C ASN A 439 -6.30 -4.57 -13.38
N GLU A 440 -6.38 -4.19 -14.67
CA GLU A 440 -6.90 -5.01 -15.75
C GLU A 440 -5.78 -5.67 -16.54
N ARG A 441 -4.68 -4.95 -16.78
CA ARG A 441 -3.55 -5.46 -17.54
C ARG A 441 -2.22 -4.79 -17.16
N LEU A 442 -1.13 -5.49 -17.48
CA LEU A 442 0.23 -4.97 -17.49
C LEU A 442 0.75 -4.95 -18.93
N HIS A 443 1.83 -4.20 -19.17
CA HIS A 443 2.38 -3.93 -20.49
C HIS A 443 3.75 -4.58 -20.67
N ASP A 444 3.97 -5.17 -21.85
CA ASP A 444 5.27 -5.69 -22.24
C ASP A 444 6.31 -4.54 -22.30
N PRO A 445 7.59 -4.77 -21.91
CA PRO A 445 8.65 -3.76 -22.02
C PRO A 445 8.76 -3.13 -23.42
N SER A 446 8.44 -3.87 -24.48
CA SER A 446 8.45 -3.34 -25.86
C SER A 446 7.40 -2.24 -26.11
N GLU A 447 6.34 -2.16 -25.30
CA GLU A 447 5.31 -1.13 -25.37
C GLU A 447 5.73 0.17 -24.66
N VAL A 448 6.70 0.09 -23.71
CA VAL A 448 7.10 1.21 -22.86
C VAL A 448 8.10 2.11 -23.58
N PRO A 449 7.89 3.45 -23.64
CA PRO A 449 8.76 4.36 -24.39
C PRO A 449 10.20 4.46 -23.86
N SER A 450 10.41 4.24 -22.56
CA SER A 450 11.72 4.26 -21.91
C SER A 450 12.50 2.95 -22.06
N GLU A 451 11.99 1.98 -22.79
CA GLU A 451 12.62 0.68 -23.01
C GLU A 451 13.01 0.48 -24.49
N PRO A 452 14.16 -0.16 -24.77
CA PRO A 452 15.20 -0.55 -23.79
C PRO A 452 15.94 0.67 -23.23
N GLU A 453 16.35 0.64 -21.96
CA GLU A 453 17.11 1.71 -21.32
C GLU A 453 18.47 1.95 -22.01
N ALA A 454 19.11 0.86 -22.42
CA ALA A 454 20.31 0.88 -23.26
C ALA A 454 20.39 -0.38 -24.14
N ALA A 455 21.04 -0.26 -25.27
CA ALA A 455 21.20 -1.40 -26.19
C ALA A 455 21.96 -2.55 -25.51
N GLY A 456 21.35 -3.74 -25.51
CA GLY A 456 21.93 -4.95 -24.91
C GLY A 456 21.81 -5.06 -23.39
N VAL A 457 21.19 -4.08 -22.71
CA VAL A 457 20.86 -4.15 -21.29
C VAL A 457 19.46 -4.76 -21.15
N PRO A 458 19.29 -5.80 -20.31
CA PRO A 458 17.97 -6.33 -20.03
C PRO A 458 17.07 -5.26 -19.39
N SER A 459 15.77 -5.25 -19.78
CA SER A 459 14.80 -4.38 -19.14
C SER A 459 14.75 -4.61 -17.62
N TYR A 460 14.56 -3.54 -16.85
CA TYR A 460 14.37 -3.63 -15.40
C TYR A 460 13.23 -4.61 -15.05
N ALA A 461 12.17 -4.67 -15.86
CA ALA A 461 11.08 -5.62 -15.67
C ALA A 461 11.57 -7.08 -15.56
N SER A 462 12.68 -7.46 -16.22
CA SER A 462 13.23 -8.82 -16.14
C SER A 462 13.67 -9.22 -14.72
N ARG A 463 13.93 -8.25 -13.84
CA ARG A 463 14.32 -8.43 -12.45
C ARG A 463 13.13 -8.56 -11.49
N THR A 464 11.92 -8.54 -11.99
CA THR A 464 10.68 -8.40 -11.23
C THR A 464 9.81 -9.65 -11.34
N ALA A 465 8.76 -9.75 -10.51
CA ALA A 465 7.87 -10.91 -10.52
C ALA A 465 6.99 -10.97 -11.76
N THR A 466 6.47 -9.82 -12.20
CA THR A 466 5.55 -9.72 -13.33
C THR A 466 6.26 -9.75 -14.68
N LYS A 467 7.51 -9.29 -14.73
CA LYS A 467 8.32 -9.06 -15.94
C LYS A 467 7.67 -8.09 -16.94
N GLN A 468 6.76 -7.26 -16.44
CA GLN A 468 5.97 -6.30 -17.20
C GLN A 468 5.97 -4.93 -16.50
N TYR A 469 5.36 -3.95 -17.12
CA TYR A 469 5.15 -2.62 -16.54
C TYR A 469 3.67 -2.32 -16.38
N ARG A 470 3.32 -1.55 -15.35
CA ARG A 470 1.97 -1.00 -15.21
C ARG A 470 1.86 0.37 -15.87
N THR A 471 0.67 0.73 -16.28
CA THR A 471 0.31 2.12 -16.57
C THR A 471 0.31 2.91 -15.26
N ALA A 472 1.17 3.94 -15.15
CA ALA A 472 1.23 4.79 -13.96
C ALA A 472 -0.05 5.63 -13.83
N PRO A 473 -0.65 5.74 -12.63
CA PRO A 473 -1.69 6.74 -12.36
C PRO A 473 -1.20 8.15 -12.66
N LEU A 474 -2.06 9.03 -13.21
CA LEU A 474 -1.63 10.38 -13.61
C LEU A 474 -2.03 11.50 -12.64
N LYS A 475 -2.88 11.23 -11.63
CA LYS A 475 -3.21 12.24 -10.64
C LYS A 475 -1.98 12.68 -9.84
N GLY A 476 -1.79 14.00 -9.71
CA GLY A 476 -0.65 14.58 -9.02
C GLY A 476 0.70 14.46 -9.75
N VAL A 477 0.71 13.99 -11.01
CA VAL A 477 1.94 13.77 -11.77
C VAL A 477 2.78 15.05 -11.97
N TRP A 478 2.18 16.22 -11.86
CA TRP A 478 2.82 17.52 -12.02
C TRP A 478 3.98 17.78 -11.06
N GLN A 479 3.99 17.12 -9.87
CA GLN A 479 4.91 17.47 -8.80
C GLN A 479 6.17 16.57 -8.70
N HIS A 480 6.30 15.48 -9.48
CA HIS A 480 7.37 14.50 -9.27
C HIS A 480 8.25 14.18 -10.50
N PRO A 481 8.76 15.18 -11.23
CA PRO A 481 9.81 14.91 -12.22
C PRO A 481 11.07 14.36 -11.51
N PRO A 482 11.94 13.59 -12.22
CA PRO A 482 11.79 13.12 -13.60
C PRO A 482 10.80 11.95 -13.71
N TYR A 483 10.38 11.65 -14.94
CA TYR A 483 9.33 10.68 -15.25
C TYR A 483 9.89 9.38 -15.81
N PHE A 484 9.00 8.40 -15.99
CA PHE A 484 9.28 6.98 -16.19
C PHE A 484 9.97 6.32 -14.97
N HIS A 485 10.05 4.99 -14.97
CA HIS A 485 10.63 4.24 -13.87
C HIS A 485 12.12 4.56 -13.64
N ASN A 486 12.84 4.91 -14.68
CA ASN A 486 14.28 5.20 -14.68
C ASN A 486 14.62 6.71 -14.72
N GLY A 487 13.61 7.60 -14.71
CA GLY A 487 13.83 9.05 -14.76
C GLY A 487 14.27 9.59 -16.12
N SER A 488 14.10 8.83 -17.21
CA SER A 488 14.61 9.19 -18.54
C SER A 488 13.93 10.39 -19.19
N ALA A 489 12.79 10.86 -18.68
CA ALA A 489 12.10 12.05 -19.15
C ALA A 489 12.13 13.15 -18.07
N ALA A 490 12.78 14.28 -18.36
CA ALA A 490 12.91 15.38 -17.41
C ALA A 490 11.60 16.17 -17.24
N THR A 491 10.77 16.24 -18.29
CA THR A 491 9.53 17.01 -18.31
C THR A 491 8.37 16.19 -18.88
N LEU A 492 7.13 16.66 -18.62
CA LEU A 492 5.94 16.04 -19.24
C LEU A 492 5.93 16.19 -20.78
N VAL A 493 6.57 17.24 -21.32
CA VAL A 493 6.76 17.40 -22.77
C VAL A 493 7.66 16.27 -23.31
N ASP A 494 8.74 15.94 -22.59
CA ASP A 494 9.61 14.81 -22.97
C ASP A 494 8.86 13.49 -22.94
N VAL A 495 8.02 13.26 -21.91
CA VAL A 495 7.16 12.07 -21.83
C VAL A 495 6.29 11.93 -23.09
N VAL A 496 5.57 13.00 -23.45
CA VAL A 496 4.67 12.99 -24.62
C VAL A 496 5.45 12.81 -25.93
N ASN A 497 6.65 13.43 -26.05
CA ASN A 497 7.53 13.24 -27.20
C ASN A 497 8.01 11.79 -27.34
N MET A 498 8.38 11.13 -26.23
CA MET A 498 8.81 9.75 -26.25
C MET A 498 7.68 8.80 -26.68
N TYR A 499 6.45 9.03 -26.19
CA TYR A 499 5.27 8.30 -26.68
C TYR A 499 4.97 8.60 -28.16
N ASN A 500 5.05 9.89 -28.57
CA ASN A 500 4.83 10.29 -29.95
C ASN A 500 5.79 9.57 -30.92
N ALA A 501 7.06 9.46 -30.53
CA ALA A 501 8.06 8.74 -31.31
C ALA A 501 7.84 7.21 -31.30
N LYS A 502 7.67 6.62 -30.10
CA LYS A 502 7.53 5.16 -29.93
C LYS A 502 6.31 4.59 -30.67
N GLN A 503 5.18 5.29 -30.57
CA GLN A 503 3.89 4.82 -31.14
C GLN A 503 3.54 5.49 -32.47
N SER A 504 4.41 6.35 -33.00
CA SER A 504 4.20 7.04 -34.28
C SER A 504 2.87 7.82 -34.34
N LEU A 505 2.54 8.56 -33.25
CA LEU A 505 1.24 9.23 -33.09
C LEU A 505 1.04 10.41 -34.06
N GLY A 506 2.11 10.93 -34.65
CA GLY A 506 2.07 12.05 -35.58
C GLY A 506 1.60 13.37 -34.96
N LEU A 507 1.91 13.57 -33.65
CA LEU A 507 1.61 14.83 -32.98
C LEU A 507 2.61 15.91 -33.39
N THR A 508 2.11 17.11 -33.67
CA THR A 508 2.93 18.30 -33.84
C THR A 508 3.48 18.78 -32.49
N SER A 509 4.51 19.63 -32.48
CA SER A 509 5.06 20.21 -31.23
C SER A 509 4.03 20.98 -30.42
N ALA A 510 3.07 21.64 -31.07
CA ALA A 510 1.98 22.35 -30.39
C ALA A 510 1.00 21.35 -29.71
N GLU A 511 0.65 20.28 -30.41
CA GLU A 511 -0.21 19.20 -29.84
C GLU A 511 0.47 18.49 -28.68
N VAL A 512 1.78 18.24 -28.77
CA VAL A 512 2.59 17.69 -27.67
C VAL A 512 2.54 18.61 -26.44
N ALA A 513 2.72 19.91 -26.63
CA ALA A 513 2.63 20.89 -25.55
C ALA A 513 1.22 20.93 -24.93
N ASP A 514 0.17 20.90 -25.74
CA ASP A 514 -1.21 20.88 -25.25
C ASP A 514 -1.51 19.60 -24.42
N VAL A 515 -1.09 18.42 -24.87
CA VAL A 515 -1.24 17.17 -24.11
C VAL A 515 -0.46 17.25 -22.79
N ALA A 516 0.77 17.78 -22.79
CA ALA A 516 1.55 17.94 -21.57
C ALA A 516 0.88 18.90 -20.56
N GLN A 517 0.20 19.97 -21.02
CA GLN A 517 -0.58 20.86 -20.13
C GLN A 517 -1.80 20.13 -19.54
N TYR A 518 -2.48 19.28 -20.31
CA TYR A 518 -3.56 18.46 -19.76
C TYR A 518 -3.07 17.50 -18.71
N VAL A 519 -2.03 16.72 -18.99
CA VAL A 519 -1.44 15.79 -18.03
C VAL A 519 -0.96 16.51 -16.77
N LYS A 520 -0.40 17.72 -16.93
CA LYS A 520 0.00 18.58 -15.80
C LYS A 520 -1.18 19.02 -14.94
N SER A 521 -2.37 19.11 -15.51
CA SER A 521 -3.58 19.57 -14.80
C SER A 521 -4.24 18.47 -13.95
N LEU A 522 -3.84 17.20 -14.13
CA LEU A 522 -4.35 16.06 -13.39
C LEU A 522 -3.65 15.96 -12.03
#